data_9b645ba42878ba64ff23d60c9a2901fc
#
_entry.id   9b645ba42878ba64ff23d60c9a2901fc
#
_cell.length_a   1.000
_cell.length_b   1.000
_cell.length_c   1.000
_cell.angle_alpha   90.00
_cell.angle_beta   90.00
_cell.angle_gamma   90.00
#
_symmetry.space_group_name_H-M   'P 1'
#
loop_
_entity.id
_entity.type
_entity.pdbx_description
1 polymer ?
#
loop_
_entity_poly.entity_id
_entity_poly.type
_entity_poly.pdbx_seq_one_letter_code
_entity_poly.pdbx_strand_id
1 'polypeptide(L)'
;DPFDAYNASLVTNPNVIISGSIGSGKSTVTKMMLDRALERGRKVVVIDPKGEYGELAQKYGVTAISLGADGWCNPFPEDEGETKELLRAILASAQGSALDAELHYVIDETYVGLEQPRPQRVLFAMYCLVEKYLNVSTRSAHRTLALLLHRFVLGDLAGLFDGSLPPLVFKGQLVILDLSKQWSANSLSVAALSAVAAAQQVVATQGELGYLVIDEAWALLSDEHALRWLQGSWKLARARGLSHVLVLHRWSDVATAGDQGTSQRERALGLLRECEAAFLFRQPPDEAKEMGVALNLHRNEERVLIELSKGTMIARYGRHRSIVKVCPDSRDIAFIDTDKAMRAISSTIQ
;
A
#
# COMPACT_ATOMS: atom_id res chain seq x y z
N ASP A 1 -16.91 -12.25 -0.38
CA ASP A 1 -16.42 -11.15 -1.23
C ASP A 1 -16.88 -9.82 -0.64
N PRO A 2 -15.99 -8.86 -0.35
CA PRO A 2 -16.34 -7.55 0.19
C PRO A 2 -17.30 -6.73 -0.68
N PHE A 3 -17.23 -6.86 -2.00
CA PHE A 3 -18.19 -6.22 -2.90
C PHE A 3 -19.58 -6.87 -2.82
N ASP A 4 -19.66 -8.19 -2.64
CA ASP A 4 -20.94 -8.86 -2.42
C ASP A 4 -21.57 -8.42 -1.09
N ALA A 5 -20.75 -8.26 -0.05
CA ALA A 5 -21.19 -7.73 1.24
C ALA A 5 -21.69 -6.28 1.11
N TYR A 6 -21.02 -5.45 0.32
CA TYR A 6 -21.44 -4.09 0.02
C TYR A 6 -22.78 -4.08 -0.75
N ASN A 7 -22.91 -4.90 -1.80
CA ASN A 7 -24.15 -5.01 -2.59
C ASN A 7 -25.32 -5.53 -1.76
N ALA A 8 -25.04 -6.41 -0.79
CA ALA A 8 -26.04 -6.91 0.17
C ALA A 8 -26.33 -5.94 1.33
N SER A 9 -25.75 -4.74 1.31
CA SER A 9 -25.89 -3.72 2.36
C SER A 9 -25.45 -4.18 3.76
N LEU A 10 -24.54 -5.15 3.83
CA LEU A 10 -23.92 -5.61 5.09
C LEU A 10 -22.81 -4.65 5.55
N VAL A 11 -22.21 -3.94 4.61
CA VAL A 11 -21.18 -2.91 4.83
C VAL A 11 -21.49 -1.69 3.97
N THR A 12 -21.01 -0.50 4.37
CA THR A 12 -21.19 0.76 3.62
C THR A 12 -20.04 1.04 2.66
N ASN A 13 -18.93 0.30 2.82
CA ASN A 13 -17.80 0.32 1.89
C ASN A 13 -17.16 -1.08 1.80
N PRO A 14 -16.48 -1.42 0.68
CA PRO A 14 -15.89 -2.73 0.49
C PRO A 14 -14.46 -2.86 1.03
N ASN A 15 -13.95 -1.89 1.82
CA ASN A 15 -12.58 -1.93 2.32
C ASN A 15 -12.39 -3.00 3.40
N VAL A 16 -11.23 -3.64 3.39
CA VAL A 16 -10.91 -4.80 4.22
C VAL A 16 -9.63 -4.58 5.01
N ILE A 17 -9.64 -4.99 6.27
CA ILE A 17 -8.43 -5.17 7.06
C ILE A 17 -8.20 -6.67 7.32
N ILE A 18 -6.98 -7.14 7.10
CA ILE A 18 -6.52 -8.49 7.43
C ILE A 18 -5.38 -8.36 8.43
N SER A 19 -5.57 -8.85 9.64
CA SER A 19 -4.55 -8.72 10.69
C SER A 19 -4.37 -9.99 11.49
N GLY A 20 -3.14 -10.24 11.96
CA GLY A 20 -2.82 -11.41 12.78
C GLY A 20 -1.31 -11.65 12.86
N SER A 21 -0.88 -12.44 13.83
CA SER A 21 0.53 -12.77 14.01
C SER A 21 1.13 -13.53 12.81
N ILE A 22 2.45 -13.55 12.71
CA ILE A 22 3.18 -14.30 11.66
C ILE A 22 2.79 -15.79 11.72
N GLY A 23 2.58 -16.40 10.57
CA GLY A 23 2.20 -17.82 10.46
C GLY A 23 0.74 -18.14 10.85
N SER A 24 -0.11 -17.13 11.14
CA SER A 24 -1.52 -17.36 11.50
C SER A 24 -2.44 -17.73 10.32
N GLY A 25 -2.02 -17.48 9.08
CA GLY A 25 -2.76 -17.80 7.85
C GLY A 25 -3.22 -16.59 7.04
N LYS A 26 -2.78 -15.37 7.38
CA LYS A 26 -3.13 -14.13 6.65
C LYS A 26 -2.84 -14.21 5.15
N SER A 27 -1.57 -14.44 4.77
CA SER A 27 -1.16 -14.49 3.36
C SER A 27 -1.92 -15.58 2.58
N THR A 28 -2.22 -16.71 3.23
CA THR A 28 -3.07 -17.77 2.66
C THR A 28 -4.44 -17.24 2.30
N VAL A 29 -5.14 -16.61 3.26
CA VAL A 29 -6.50 -16.08 3.05
C VAL A 29 -6.49 -14.94 2.05
N THR A 30 -5.50 -14.05 2.13
CA THR A 30 -5.36 -12.96 1.16
C THR A 30 -5.25 -13.51 -0.25
N LYS A 31 -4.31 -14.43 -0.50
CA LYS A 31 -4.12 -15.03 -1.82
C LYS A 31 -5.37 -15.77 -2.31
N MET A 32 -6.03 -16.55 -1.45
CA MET A 32 -7.28 -17.23 -1.80
C MET A 32 -8.40 -16.23 -2.13
N MET A 33 -8.54 -15.15 -1.36
CA MET A 33 -9.52 -14.10 -1.64
C MET A 33 -9.26 -13.45 -3.00
N LEU A 34 -8.02 -13.15 -3.32
CA LEU A 34 -7.62 -12.56 -4.59
C LEU A 34 -7.86 -13.52 -5.76
N ASP A 35 -7.53 -14.80 -5.58
CA ASP A 35 -7.80 -15.83 -6.58
C ASP A 35 -9.30 -15.91 -6.93
N ARG A 36 -10.16 -15.96 -5.92
CA ARG A 36 -11.63 -15.94 -6.13
C ARG A 36 -12.13 -14.62 -6.73
N ALA A 37 -11.47 -13.52 -6.45
CA ALA A 37 -11.78 -12.23 -7.06
C ALA A 37 -11.43 -12.22 -8.55
N LEU A 38 -10.25 -12.74 -8.91
CA LEU A 38 -9.80 -12.88 -10.30
C LEU A 38 -10.71 -13.82 -11.10
N GLU A 39 -11.12 -14.95 -10.53
CA GLU A 39 -12.11 -15.87 -11.16
C GLU A 39 -13.44 -15.19 -11.47
N ARG A 40 -13.80 -14.14 -10.72
CA ARG A 40 -15.01 -13.31 -10.93
C ARG A 40 -14.79 -12.12 -11.87
N GLY A 41 -13.65 -12.03 -12.52
CA GLY A 41 -13.32 -10.95 -13.43
C GLY A 41 -12.94 -9.63 -12.74
N ARG A 42 -12.66 -9.64 -11.42
CA ARG A 42 -12.21 -8.44 -10.70
C ARG A 42 -10.77 -8.09 -11.07
N LYS A 43 -10.45 -6.80 -11.09
CA LYS A 43 -9.06 -6.37 -11.13
C LYS A 43 -8.41 -6.50 -9.77
N VAL A 44 -7.14 -6.87 -9.78
CA VAL A 44 -6.34 -7.00 -8.55
C VAL A 44 -4.97 -6.36 -8.78
N VAL A 45 -4.64 -5.39 -7.95
CA VAL A 45 -3.30 -4.83 -7.86
C VAL A 45 -2.76 -5.11 -6.47
N VAL A 46 -1.57 -5.70 -6.39
CA VAL A 46 -0.90 -6.04 -5.12
C VAL A 46 0.36 -5.22 -4.99
N ILE A 47 0.49 -4.51 -3.88
CA ILE A 47 1.74 -3.90 -3.43
C ILE A 47 2.41 -4.92 -2.51
N ASP A 48 3.53 -5.48 -2.95
CA ASP A 48 4.21 -6.64 -2.34
C ASP A 48 5.63 -6.28 -1.85
N PRO A 49 5.79 -5.79 -0.62
CA PRO A 49 7.11 -5.45 -0.08
C PRO A 49 8.01 -6.66 0.22
N LYS A 50 7.44 -7.87 0.25
CA LYS A 50 8.18 -9.09 0.60
C LYS A 50 8.46 -10.04 -0.56
N GLY A 51 7.81 -9.84 -1.71
CA GLY A 51 7.92 -10.77 -2.84
C GLY A 51 7.17 -12.09 -2.62
N GLU A 52 6.09 -12.09 -1.81
CA GLU A 52 5.36 -13.31 -1.44
C GLU A 52 4.31 -13.75 -2.47
N TYR A 53 3.96 -12.91 -3.46
CA TYR A 53 2.87 -13.17 -4.41
C TYR A 53 3.31 -13.78 -5.74
N GLY A 54 4.59 -14.14 -5.88
CA GLY A 54 5.16 -14.69 -7.12
C GLY A 54 4.45 -15.96 -7.64
N GLU A 55 4.03 -16.87 -6.77
CA GLU A 55 3.30 -18.09 -7.16
C GLU A 55 1.87 -17.79 -7.64
N LEU A 56 1.21 -16.78 -7.06
CA LEU A 56 -0.07 -16.30 -7.57
C LEU A 56 0.10 -15.67 -8.96
N ALA A 57 1.17 -14.88 -9.16
CA ALA A 57 1.52 -14.34 -10.47
C ALA A 57 1.69 -15.46 -11.52
N GLN A 58 2.45 -16.49 -11.19
CA GLN A 58 2.67 -17.63 -12.06
C GLN A 58 1.38 -18.35 -12.44
N LYS A 59 0.45 -18.55 -11.50
CA LYS A 59 -0.87 -19.15 -11.77
C LYS A 59 -1.64 -18.42 -12.84
N TYR A 60 -1.54 -17.09 -12.87
CA TYR A 60 -2.24 -16.24 -13.84
C TYR A 60 -1.39 -15.85 -15.07
N GLY A 61 -0.20 -16.43 -15.23
CA GLY A 61 0.69 -16.17 -16.35
C GLY A 61 1.22 -14.75 -16.40
N VAL A 62 1.30 -14.07 -15.24
CA VAL A 62 1.86 -12.73 -15.11
C VAL A 62 3.18 -12.78 -14.36
N THR A 63 4.02 -11.77 -14.57
CA THR A 63 5.28 -11.60 -13.84
C THR A 63 5.11 -10.47 -12.83
N ALA A 64 5.59 -10.67 -11.60
CA ALA A 64 5.69 -9.59 -10.64
C ALA A 64 6.67 -8.53 -11.16
N ILE A 65 6.29 -7.27 -11.05
CA ILE A 65 7.02 -6.12 -11.58
C ILE A 65 7.84 -5.50 -10.46
N SER A 66 9.16 -5.59 -10.54
CA SER A 66 10.05 -4.95 -9.58
C SER A 66 10.21 -3.47 -9.91
N LEU A 67 9.57 -2.61 -9.12
CA LEU A 67 9.59 -1.16 -9.34
C LEU A 67 11.02 -0.60 -9.18
N GLY A 68 11.45 0.16 -10.17
CA GLY A 68 12.82 0.69 -10.24
C GLY A 68 13.85 -0.27 -10.85
N ALA A 69 13.49 -1.56 -11.05
CA ALA A 69 14.38 -2.55 -11.70
C ALA A 69 13.85 -3.01 -13.06
N ASP A 70 12.54 -3.23 -13.19
CA ASP A 70 11.91 -3.65 -14.44
C ASP A 70 11.36 -2.46 -15.24
N GLY A 71 11.16 -1.34 -14.55
CA GLY A 71 10.67 -0.09 -15.12
C GLY A 71 10.25 0.89 -14.02
N TRP A 72 9.75 2.03 -14.42
CA TRP A 72 9.27 3.09 -13.55
C TRP A 72 7.77 3.32 -13.74
N CYS A 73 7.09 3.86 -12.73
CA CYS A 73 5.68 4.23 -12.85
C CYS A 73 5.50 5.74 -12.77
N ASN A 74 4.49 6.25 -13.52
CA ASN A 74 4.00 7.60 -13.32
C ASN A 74 2.83 7.56 -12.33
N PRO A 75 2.99 8.02 -11.09
CA PRO A 75 1.92 8.02 -10.11
C PRO A 75 0.98 9.22 -10.24
N PHE A 76 1.34 10.21 -11.07
CA PHE A 76 0.66 11.50 -11.12
C PHE A 76 -0.60 11.42 -12.01
N PRO A 77 -1.79 11.78 -11.45
CA PRO A 77 -3.04 11.84 -12.22
C PRO A 77 -3.05 13.02 -13.20
N GLU A 78 -4.05 13.04 -14.09
CA GLU A 78 -4.23 14.15 -15.04
C GLU A 78 -4.70 15.44 -14.35
N ASP A 79 -5.45 15.31 -13.25
CA ASP A 79 -5.90 16.47 -12.46
C ASP A 79 -4.71 17.17 -11.78
N GLU A 80 -4.58 18.46 -12.02
CA GLU A 80 -3.46 19.26 -11.51
C GLU A 80 -3.47 19.39 -9.98
N GLY A 81 -4.64 19.48 -9.37
CA GLY A 81 -4.80 19.59 -7.92
C GLY A 81 -4.39 18.30 -7.23
N GLU A 82 -4.89 17.14 -7.72
CA GLU A 82 -4.53 15.82 -7.21
C GLU A 82 -3.01 15.57 -7.40
N THR A 83 -2.44 15.98 -8.54
CA THR A 83 -1.00 15.85 -8.80
C THR A 83 -0.15 16.67 -7.84
N LYS A 84 -0.50 17.93 -7.58
CA LYS A 84 0.23 18.77 -6.62
C LYS A 84 0.17 18.22 -5.20
N GLU A 85 -0.97 17.72 -4.77
CA GLU A 85 -1.12 17.08 -3.45
C GLU A 85 -0.25 15.81 -3.34
N LEU A 86 -0.27 14.96 -4.35
CA LEU A 86 0.57 13.75 -4.38
C LEU A 86 2.06 14.10 -4.43
N LEU A 87 2.46 15.08 -5.26
CA LEU A 87 3.84 15.54 -5.36
C LEU A 87 4.37 16.03 -4.00
N ARG A 88 3.60 16.83 -3.28
CA ARG A 88 3.95 17.30 -1.94
C ARG A 88 4.05 16.14 -0.95
N ALA A 89 3.13 15.18 -0.99
CA ALA A 89 3.17 13.99 -0.14
C ALA A 89 4.44 13.16 -0.40
N ILE A 90 4.78 12.92 -1.67
CA ILE A 90 5.99 12.18 -2.06
C ILE A 90 7.27 12.90 -1.59
N LEU A 91 7.36 14.21 -1.81
CA LEU A 91 8.54 15.00 -1.41
C LEU A 91 8.67 15.10 0.11
N ALA A 92 7.57 15.27 0.84
CA ALA A 92 7.57 15.29 2.30
C ALA A 92 7.95 13.93 2.89
N SER A 93 7.41 12.83 2.34
CA SER A 93 7.79 11.47 2.71
C SER A 93 9.27 11.21 2.44
N ALA A 94 9.79 11.62 1.28
CA ALA A 94 11.20 11.51 0.96
C ALA A 94 12.09 12.35 1.88
N GLN A 95 11.65 13.54 2.28
CA GLN A 95 12.34 14.40 3.24
C GLN A 95 12.32 13.81 4.66
N GLY A 96 11.27 13.06 5.01
CA GLY A 96 11.03 12.54 6.36
C GLY A 96 10.53 13.60 7.34
N SER A 97 10.04 14.74 6.85
CA SER A 97 9.48 15.82 7.63
C SER A 97 8.53 16.69 6.80
N ALA A 98 7.70 17.49 7.48
CA ALA A 98 6.80 18.42 6.81
C ALA A 98 7.58 19.44 5.95
N LEU A 99 7.00 19.77 4.79
CA LEU A 99 7.49 20.85 3.95
C LEU A 99 7.13 22.19 4.59
N ASP A 100 8.05 23.12 4.60
CA ASP A 100 7.78 24.50 5.04
C ASP A 100 7.06 25.31 3.94
N ALA A 101 6.61 26.51 4.29
CA ALA A 101 5.85 27.35 3.38
C ALA A 101 6.66 27.82 2.14
N GLU A 102 7.97 28.06 2.33
CA GLU A 102 8.85 28.44 1.22
C GLU A 102 9.03 27.31 0.23
N LEU A 103 9.21 26.09 0.75
CA LEU A 103 9.37 24.89 -0.09
C LEU A 103 8.07 24.56 -0.82
N HIS A 104 6.91 24.69 -0.17
CA HIS A 104 5.61 24.59 -0.84
C HIS A 104 5.49 25.56 -2.03
N TYR A 105 5.86 26.82 -1.81
CA TYR A 105 5.82 27.83 -2.87
C TYR A 105 6.74 27.47 -4.03
N VAL A 106 7.98 27.09 -3.76
CA VAL A 106 8.96 26.74 -4.81
C VAL A 106 8.58 25.47 -5.57
N ILE A 107 7.95 24.50 -4.90
CA ILE A 107 7.40 23.30 -5.57
C ILE A 107 6.33 23.71 -6.56
N ASP A 108 5.38 24.56 -6.15
CA ASP A 108 4.30 25.02 -7.01
C ASP A 108 4.82 25.86 -8.18
N GLU A 109 5.75 26.78 -7.93
CA GLU A 109 6.41 27.60 -8.96
C GLU A 109 7.13 26.71 -9.99
N THR A 110 7.93 25.75 -9.50
CA THR A 110 8.67 24.82 -10.36
C THR A 110 7.73 23.95 -11.18
N TYR A 111 6.64 23.46 -10.57
CA TYR A 111 5.65 22.66 -11.26
C TYR A 111 4.89 23.46 -12.34
N VAL A 112 4.52 24.70 -12.05
CA VAL A 112 3.89 25.61 -13.03
C VAL A 112 4.84 25.92 -14.19
N GLY A 113 6.14 25.98 -13.94
CA GLY A 113 7.17 26.19 -14.94
C GLY A 113 7.38 25.03 -15.92
N LEU A 114 6.73 23.89 -15.73
CA LEU A 114 6.79 22.76 -16.66
C LEU A 114 6.03 23.07 -17.96
N GLU A 115 6.52 22.55 -19.08
CA GLU A 115 5.88 22.64 -20.38
C GLU A 115 4.49 21.95 -20.40
N GLN A 116 3.66 22.37 -21.36
CA GLN A 116 2.38 21.73 -21.63
C GLN A 116 2.43 20.98 -22.98
N PRO A 117 1.93 19.74 -23.11
CA PRO A 117 1.37 18.92 -22.02
C PRO A 117 2.43 18.53 -20.98
N ARG A 118 2.00 18.27 -19.76
CA ARG A 118 2.91 17.90 -18.67
C ARG A 118 3.73 16.66 -19.05
N PRO A 119 5.06 16.66 -18.79
CA PRO A 119 5.90 15.50 -19.09
C PRO A 119 5.55 14.32 -18.18
N GLN A 120 5.63 13.10 -18.71
CA GLN A 120 5.44 11.90 -17.88
C GLN A 120 6.49 11.80 -16.76
N ARG A 121 7.71 12.28 -17.03
CA ARG A 121 8.83 12.34 -16.07
C ARG A 121 8.82 13.65 -15.29
N VAL A 122 7.77 13.87 -14.50
CA VAL A 122 7.54 15.13 -13.78
C VAL A 122 8.72 15.50 -12.88
N LEU A 123 9.22 14.56 -12.06
CA LEU A 123 10.30 14.84 -11.12
C LEU A 123 11.62 15.15 -11.80
N PHE A 124 11.92 14.46 -12.90
CA PHE A 124 13.10 14.76 -13.72
C PHE A 124 13.02 16.15 -14.36
N ALA A 125 11.86 16.48 -14.92
CA ALA A 125 11.65 17.79 -15.55
C ALA A 125 11.76 18.93 -14.51
N MET A 126 11.18 18.75 -13.32
CA MET A 126 11.36 19.71 -12.22
C MET A 126 12.82 19.81 -11.77
N TYR A 127 13.53 18.67 -11.70
CA TYR A 127 14.95 18.66 -11.36
C TYR A 127 15.76 19.53 -12.35
N CYS A 128 15.54 19.37 -13.65
CA CYS A 128 16.23 20.17 -14.67
C CYS A 128 16.01 21.69 -14.51
N LEU A 129 14.87 22.11 -13.97
CA LEU A 129 14.62 23.53 -13.70
C LEU A 129 15.39 24.07 -12.49
N VAL A 130 15.67 23.22 -11.49
CA VAL A 130 16.26 23.66 -10.21
C VAL A 130 17.69 23.14 -9.95
N GLU A 131 18.23 22.23 -10.78
CA GLU A 131 19.58 21.66 -10.57
C GLU A 131 20.71 22.69 -10.45
N LYS A 132 20.57 23.83 -11.13
CA LYS A 132 21.50 24.96 -11.05
C LYS A 132 21.69 25.47 -9.63
N TYR A 133 20.71 25.28 -8.74
CA TYR A 133 20.76 25.71 -7.34
C TYR A 133 21.56 24.76 -6.44
N LEU A 134 21.96 23.56 -6.90
CA LEU A 134 22.78 22.64 -6.11
C LEU A 134 24.10 23.26 -5.65
N ASN A 135 24.71 24.10 -6.51
CA ASN A 135 25.98 24.75 -6.26
C ASN A 135 25.87 26.10 -5.55
N VAL A 136 24.68 26.52 -5.15
CA VAL A 136 24.45 27.76 -4.41
C VAL A 136 24.84 27.59 -2.96
N SER A 137 25.70 28.44 -2.44
CA SER A 137 26.20 28.35 -1.06
C SER A 137 25.17 28.77 0.01
N THR A 138 24.10 29.45 -0.36
CA THR A 138 23.04 29.89 0.55
C THR A 138 21.98 28.83 0.73
N ARG A 139 21.43 28.72 1.95
CA ARG A 139 20.22 27.93 2.21
C ARG A 139 19.03 28.63 1.54
N SER A 140 18.50 28.04 0.48
CA SER A 140 17.28 28.52 -0.17
C SER A 140 16.33 27.35 -0.39
N ALA A 141 15.03 27.59 -0.47
CA ALA A 141 14.06 26.57 -0.75
C ALA A 141 14.29 25.91 -2.13
N HIS A 142 14.75 26.67 -3.13
CA HIS A 142 15.16 26.13 -4.43
C HIS A 142 16.30 25.09 -4.29
N ARG A 143 17.30 25.37 -3.47
CA ARG A 143 18.38 24.41 -3.21
C ARG A 143 17.87 23.16 -2.49
N THR A 144 16.99 23.35 -1.51
CA THR A 144 16.36 22.22 -0.81
C THR A 144 15.55 21.36 -1.77
N LEU A 145 14.75 21.96 -2.65
CA LEU A 145 14.01 21.25 -3.68
C LEU A 145 14.96 20.52 -4.65
N ALA A 146 16.03 21.16 -5.09
CA ALA A 146 17.02 20.54 -5.96
C ALA A 146 17.68 19.30 -5.32
N LEU A 147 18.02 19.36 -4.02
CA LEU A 147 18.57 18.23 -3.26
C LEU A 147 17.55 17.10 -3.09
N LEU A 148 16.28 17.43 -2.82
CA LEU A 148 15.21 16.43 -2.75
C LEU A 148 15.00 15.73 -4.08
N LEU A 149 14.87 16.49 -5.17
CA LEU A 149 14.66 15.94 -6.50
C LEU A 149 15.88 15.14 -7.00
N HIS A 150 17.10 15.52 -6.58
CA HIS A 150 18.30 14.74 -6.86
C HIS A 150 18.20 13.30 -6.39
N ARG A 151 17.54 13.03 -5.25
CA ARG A 151 17.32 11.68 -4.73
C ARG A 151 16.55 10.81 -5.72
N PHE A 152 15.57 11.38 -6.42
CA PHE A 152 14.73 10.67 -7.38
C PHE A 152 15.38 10.48 -8.75
N VAL A 153 16.31 11.36 -9.11
CA VAL A 153 16.92 11.34 -10.46
C VAL A 153 18.27 10.62 -10.46
N LEU A 154 19.12 10.86 -9.47
CA LEU A 154 20.50 10.38 -9.39
C LEU A 154 20.83 9.69 -8.06
N GLY A 155 19.96 9.75 -7.07
CA GLY A 155 20.17 9.24 -5.71
C GLY A 155 19.52 7.90 -5.43
N ASP A 156 19.21 7.69 -4.15
CA ASP A 156 18.69 6.44 -3.58
C ASP A 156 17.27 6.05 -4.03
N LEU A 157 16.50 6.99 -4.56
CA LEU A 157 15.15 6.80 -5.10
C LEU A 157 15.12 6.79 -6.64
N ALA A 158 16.29 6.80 -7.29
CA ALA A 158 16.38 6.79 -8.74
C ALA A 158 15.77 5.51 -9.35
N GLY A 159 15.08 5.66 -10.46
CA GLY A 159 14.42 4.56 -11.16
C GLY A 159 12.98 4.27 -10.71
N LEU A 160 12.52 4.84 -9.59
CA LEU A 160 11.12 4.62 -9.14
C LEU A 160 10.12 5.34 -10.05
N PHE A 161 10.43 6.57 -10.49
CA PHE A 161 9.52 7.44 -11.23
C PHE A 161 10.00 7.72 -12.64
N ASP A 162 11.28 7.70 -12.83
CA ASP A 162 11.92 7.93 -14.11
C ASP A 162 13.31 7.30 -14.11
N GLY A 163 13.68 6.70 -15.21
CA GLY A 163 14.95 6.00 -15.33
C GLY A 163 15.31 5.77 -16.78
N SER A 164 16.38 5.01 -17.03
CA SER A 164 16.75 4.54 -18.36
C SER A 164 15.81 3.45 -18.89
N LEU A 165 15.01 2.83 -18.01
CA LEU A 165 14.04 1.79 -18.35
C LEU A 165 12.73 2.40 -18.90
N PRO A 166 11.93 1.62 -19.64
CA PRO A 166 10.64 2.09 -20.13
C PRO A 166 9.62 2.30 -18.98
N PRO A 167 8.60 3.17 -19.18
CA PRO A 167 7.50 3.27 -18.25
C PRO A 167 6.71 1.96 -18.19
N LEU A 168 6.32 1.57 -16.99
CA LEU A 168 5.49 0.39 -16.77
C LEU A 168 4.05 0.65 -17.25
N VAL A 169 3.53 -0.31 -17.98
CA VAL A 169 2.13 -0.31 -18.42
C VAL A 169 1.41 -1.44 -17.71
N PHE A 170 0.53 -1.08 -16.79
CA PHE A 170 -0.28 -2.06 -16.04
C PHE A 170 -1.38 -2.62 -16.93
N LYS A 171 -1.24 -3.86 -17.35
CA LYS A 171 -2.19 -4.58 -18.21
C LYS A 171 -2.71 -5.84 -17.52
N GLY A 172 -3.93 -6.24 -17.87
CA GLY A 172 -4.54 -7.47 -17.38
C GLY A 172 -5.30 -7.29 -16.08
N GLN A 173 -5.80 -8.41 -15.54
CA GLN A 173 -6.60 -8.44 -14.33
C GLN A 173 -5.76 -8.46 -13.05
N LEU A 174 -4.54 -9.02 -13.11
CA LEU A 174 -3.62 -9.11 -11.97
C LEU A 174 -2.35 -8.31 -12.27
N VAL A 175 -2.00 -7.40 -11.37
CA VAL A 175 -0.73 -6.68 -11.35
C VAL A 175 -0.11 -6.85 -9.98
N ILE A 176 1.15 -7.27 -9.91
CA ILE A 176 1.92 -7.38 -8.67
C ILE A 176 3.11 -6.45 -8.77
N LEU A 177 3.18 -5.47 -7.87
CA LEU A 177 4.28 -4.52 -7.75
C LEU A 177 5.18 -4.99 -6.60
N ASP A 178 6.29 -5.59 -6.96
CA ASP A 178 7.30 -6.08 -6.03
C ASP A 178 8.20 -4.92 -5.56
N LEU A 179 8.13 -4.61 -4.29
CA LEU A 179 8.94 -3.59 -3.61
C LEU A 179 10.05 -4.20 -2.73
N SER A 180 10.31 -5.49 -2.83
CA SER A 180 11.28 -6.20 -1.96
C SER A 180 12.72 -5.68 -2.07
N LYS A 181 13.03 -4.92 -3.12
CA LYS A 181 14.33 -4.26 -3.30
C LYS A 181 14.44 -2.91 -2.57
N GLN A 182 13.37 -2.41 -1.95
CA GLN A 182 13.39 -1.17 -1.18
C GLN A 182 13.86 -1.44 0.25
N TRP A 183 15.11 -1.12 0.54
CA TRP A 183 15.79 -1.52 1.78
C TRP A 183 15.55 -0.63 2.99
N SER A 184 15.29 0.67 2.78
CA SER A 184 15.02 1.60 3.87
C SER A 184 13.52 1.81 4.07
N ALA A 185 13.10 2.08 5.31
CA ALA A 185 11.70 2.39 5.60
C ALA A 185 11.22 3.61 4.79
N ASN A 186 12.07 4.63 4.63
CA ASN A 186 11.74 5.83 3.86
C ASN A 186 11.56 5.53 2.35
N SER A 187 12.48 4.75 1.75
CA SER A 187 12.33 4.37 0.33
C SER A 187 11.10 3.47 0.11
N LEU A 188 10.80 2.59 1.06
CA LEU A 188 9.62 1.74 1.02
C LEU A 188 8.33 2.56 1.11
N SER A 189 8.23 3.54 2.01
CA SER A 189 7.07 4.43 2.11
C SER A 189 6.84 5.21 0.82
N VAL A 190 7.88 5.80 0.26
CA VAL A 190 7.80 6.55 -1.01
C VAL A 190 7.38 5.64 -2.16
N ALA A 191 7.99 4.45 -2.29
CA ALA A 191 7.67 3.49 -3.34
C ALA A 191 6.23 2.96 -3.19
N ALA A 192 5.80 2.63 -1.98
CA ALA A 192 4.46 2.16 -1.70
C ALA A 192 3.40 3.24 -1.98
N LEU A 193 3.64 4.49 -1.56
CA LEU A 193 2.76 5.63 -1.87
C LEU A 193 2.59 5.80 -3.37
N SER A 194 3.68 5.75 -4.11
CA SER A 194 3.69 5.91 -5.57
C SER A 194 2.99 4.75 -6.27
N ALA A 195 3.24 3.53 -5.81
CA ALA A 195 2.60 2.32 -6.33
C ALA A 195 1.08 2.34 -6.09
N VAL A 196 0.63 2.78 -4.89
CA VAL A 196 -0.80 2.95 -4.57
C VAL A 196 -1.43 4.00 -5.48
N ALA A 197 -0.79 5.15 -5.67
CA ALA A 197 -1.29 6.22 -6.53
C ALA A 197 -1.42 5.75 -8.00
N ALA A 198 -0.39 5.09 -8.53
CA ALA A 198 -0.42 4.53 -9.89
C ALA A 198 -1.50 3.45 -10.03
N ALA A 199 -1.65 2.56 -9.05
CA ALA A 199 -2.67 1.51 -9.05
C ALA A 199 -4.10 2.06 -9.05
N GLN A 200 -4.35 3.13 -8.28
CA GLN A 200 -5.66 3.78 -8.26
C GLN A 200 -6.05 4.36 -9.62
N GLN A 201 -5.10 4.92 -10.36
CA GLN A 201 -5.37 5.42 -11.71
C GLN A 201 -5.75 4.30 -12.68
N VAL A 202 -5.03 3.17 -12.61
CA VAL A 202 -5.30 2.00 -13.47
C VAL A 202 -6.70 1.43 -13.25
N VAL A 203 -7.14 1.32 -12.00
CA VAL A 203 -8.48 0.81 -11.69
C VAL A 203 -9.54 1.84 -12.03
N ALA A 204 -9.32 3.13 -11.74
CA ALA A 204 -10.28 4.21 -11.96
C ALA A 204 -10.63 4.42 -13.44
N THR A 205 -9.66 4.25 -14.35
CA THR A 205 -9.84 4.51 -15.79
C THR A 205 -10.68 3.47 -16.50
N GLN A 206 -10.92 2.31 -15.91
CA GLN A 206 -11.56 1.18 -16.61
C GLN A 206 -12.98 0.88 -16.17
N GLY A 207 -13.52 1.59 -15.16
CA GLY A 207 -14.91 1.42 -14.70
C GLY A 207 -15.23 0.01 -14.15
N GLU A 208 -14.20 -0.77 -13.81
CA GLU A 208 -14.30 -2.12 -13.27
C GLU A 208 -14.10 -2.13 -11.77
N LEU A 209 -14.76 -3.08 -11.09
CA LEU A 209 -14.52 -3.28 -9.67
C LEU A 209 -13.15 -3.94 -9.44
N GLY A 210 -12.37 -3.40 -8.52
CA GLY A 210 -11.02 -3.89 -8.27
C GLY A 210 -10.59 -3.88 -6.81
N TYR A 211 -9.58 -4.69 -6.52
CA TYR A 211 -8.89 -4.73 -5.24
C TYR A 211 -7.50 -4.12 -5.36
N LEU A 212 -7.19 -3.21 -4.45
CA LEU A 212 -5.84 -2.74 -4.19
C LEU A 212 -5.38 -3.31 -2.85
N VAL A 213 -4.51 -4.30 -2.93
CA VAL A 213 -3.93 -4.95 -1.75
C VAL A 213 -2.64 -4.24 -1.38
N ILE A 214 -2.57 -3.81 -0.15
CA ILE A 214 -1.38 -3.20 0.43
C ILE A 214 -0.88 -4.17 1.51
N ASP A 215 0.05 -5.03 1.12
CA ASP A 215 0.72 -5.89 2.09
C ASP A 215 1.76 -5.07 2.87
N GLU A 216 2.02 -5.42 4.10
CA GLU A 216 2.85 -4.62 5.01
C GLU A 216 2.38 -3.15 5.09
N ALA A 217 1.07 -2.94 5.23
CA ALA A 217 0.46 -1.61 5.20
C ALA A 217 1.04 -0.63 6.24
N TRP A 218 1.76 -1.14 7.26
CA TRP A 218 2.46 -0.32 8.24
C TRP A 218 3.43 0.69 7.59
N ALA A 219 4.04 0.35 6.46
CA ALA A 219 4.96 1.21 5.75
C ALA A 219 4.31 2.55 5.36
N LEU A 220 3.04 2.53 4.96
CA LEU A 220 2.27 3.75 4.66
C LEU A 220 1.67 4.38 5.90
N LEU A 221 1.22 3.57 6.87
CA LEU A 221 0.58 4.05 8.09
C LEU A 221 1.56 4.76 9.03
N SER A 222 2.84 4.37 9.02
CA SER A 222 3.90 4.99 9.81
C SER A 222 4.46 6.29 9.22
N ASP A 223 4.20 6.58 7.96
CA ASP A 223 4.57 7.83 7.32
C ASP A 223 3.39 8.82 7.33
N GLU A 224 3.52 9.92 8.08
CA GLU A 224 2.43 10.89 8.25
C GLU A 224 1.93 11.48 6.91
N HIS A 225 2.84 11.72 5.96
CA HIS A 225 2.53 12.36 4.70
C HIS A 225 1.83 11.39 3.75
N ALA A 226 2.33 10.14 3.67
CA ALA A 226 1.70 9.05 2.95
C ALA A 226 0.31 8.73 3.50
N LEU A 227 0.18 8.63 4.83
CA LEU A 227 -1.09 8.39 5.52
C LEU A 227 -2.13 9.48 5.25
N ARG A 228 -1.72 10.76 5.31
CA ARG A 228 -2.61 11.90 5.05
C ARG A 228 -3.14 11.88 3.63
N TRP A 229 -2.27 11.63 2.66
CA TRP A 229 -2.66 11.49 1.27
C TRP A 229 -3.59 10.27 1.07
N LEU A 230 -3.24 9.13 1.65
CA LEU A 230 -4.04 7.90 1.57
C LEU A 230 -5.46 8.12 2.11
N GLN A 231 -5.63 8.84 3.22
CA GLN A 231 -6.95 9.18 3.75
C GLN A 231 -7.80 10.01 2.78
N GLY A 232 -7.18 10.96 2.07
CA GLY A 232 -7.86 11.75 1.03
C GLY A 232 -8.34 10.86 -0.12
N SER A 233 -7.44 10.03 -0.66
CA SER A 233 -7.73 9.13 -1.78
C SER A 233 -8.70 8.00 -1.39
N TRP A 234 -8.69 7.54 -0.13
CA TRP A 234 -9.58 6.50 0.40
C TRP A 234 -11.06 6.83 0.23
N LYS A 235 -11.42 8.09 0.48
CA LYS A 235 -12.79 8.56 0.33
C LYS A 235 -13.28 8.52 -1.12
N LEU A 236 -12.38 8.66 -2.08
CA LEU A 236 -12.67 8.62 -3.51
C LEU A 236 -12.71 7.19 -4.06
N ALA A 237 -12.05 6.25 -3.41
CA ALA A 237 -11.91 4.88 -3.88
C ALA A 237 -13.26 4.19 -4.13
N ARG A 238 -14.23 4.39 -3.23
CA ARG A 238 -15.58 3.83 -3.39
C ARG A 238 -16.25 4.32 -4.67
N ALA A 239 -16.16 5.61 -4.98
CA ALA A 239 -16.71 6.18 -6.21
C ALA A 239 -16.02 5.63 -7.47
N ARG A 240 -14.77 5.20 -7.33
CA ARG A 240 -13.94 4.61 -8.39
C ARG A 240 -14.08 3.08 -8.49
N GLY A 241 -14.97 2.44 -7.72
CA GLY A 241 -15.14 0.98 -7.73
C GLY A 241 -13.96 0.20 -7.12
N LEU A 242 -13.18 0.83 -6.24
CA LEU A 242 -11.99 0.26 -5.63
C LEU A 242 -12.23 -0.18 -4.19
N SER A 243 -11.74 -1.36 -3.83
CA SER A 243 -11.64 -1.86 -2.46
C SER A 243 -10.18 -1.91 -2.05
N HIS A 244 -9.84 -1.24 -0.96
CA HIS A 244 -8.53 -1.38 -0.35
C HIS A 244 -8.51 -2.57 0.60
N VAL A 245 -7.48 -3.40 0.49
CA VAL A 245 -7.21 -4.52 1.40
C VAL A 245 -5.89 -4.24 2.10
N LEU A 246 -5.96 -3.90 3.39
CA LEU A 246 -4.79 -3.64 4.22
C LEU A 246 -4.39 -4.91 4.97
N VAL A 247 -3.16 -5.37 4.79
CA VAL A 247 -2.62 -6.51 5.51
C VAL A 247 -1.61 -6.03 6.55
N LEU A 248 -1.84 -6.39 7.81
CA LEU A 248 -1.02 -6.01 8.96
C LEU A 248 -0.55 -7.26 9.73
N HIS A 249 0.73 -7.32 10.07
CA HIS A 249 1.27 -8.42 10.86
C HIS A 249 1.04 -8.23 12.35
N ARG A 250 1.27 -7.02 12.85
CA ARG A 250 1.05 -6.66 14.24
C ARG A 250 0.20 -5.42 14.31
N TRP A 251 -0.65 -5.38 15.31
CA TRP A 251 -1.43 -4.17 15.56
C TRP A 251 -0.54 -3.03 16.09
N SER A 252 0.50 -3.39 16.85
CA SER A 252 1.53 -2.47 17.31
C SER A 252 2.30 -1.77 16.17
N ASP A 253 2.30 -2.33 14.95
CA ASP A 253 2.85 -1.64 13.78
C ASP A 253 2.10 -0.33 13.48
N VAL A 254 0.81 -0.25 13.82
CA VAL A 254 0.02 0.98 13.78
C VAL A 254 0.45 1.96 14.88
N ALA A 255 0.96 1.44 16.00
CA ALA A 255 1.47 2.27 17.09
C ALA A 255 2.79 3.00 16.70
N THR A 256 3.53 2.45 15.73
CA THR A 256 4.72 3.12 15.17
C THR A 256 4.39 4.40 14.40
N ALA A 257 3.11 4.60 14.03
CA ALA A 257 2.61 5.84 13.47
C ALA A 257 2.66 7.03 14.45
N GLY A 258 3.19 6.86 15.66
CA GLY A 258 3.39 7.91 16.67
C GLY A 258 2.91 7.48 18.07
N ASP A 259 3.27 8.27 19.07
CA ASP A 259 2.87 8.03 20.45
C ASP A 259 1.35 8.06 20.64
N GLN A 260 0.87 7.46 21.74
CA GLN A 260 -0.55 7.49 22.09
C GLN A 260 -1.06 8.94 22.18
N GLY A 261 -2.15 9.22 21.46
CA GLY A 261 -2.77 10.56 21.43
C GLY A 261 -2.17 11.50 20.38
N THR A 262 -1.20 11.07 19.58
CA THR A 262 -0.74 11.87 18.44
C THR A 262 -1.77 11.89 17.32
N SER A 263 -1.85 13.01 16.60
CA SER A 263 -2.77 13.17 15.47
C SER A 263 -2.54 12.12 14.37
N GLN A 264 -1.31 11.67 14.20
CA GLN A 264 -0.93 10.66 13.21
C GLN A 264 -1.50 9.29 13.58
N ARG A 265 -1.33 8.85 14.83
CA ARG A 265 -1.91 7.57 15.32
C ARG A 265 -3.42 7.56 15.22
N GLU A 266 -4.08 8.65 15.62
CA GLU A 266 -5.55 8.74 15.50
C GLU A 266 -6.02 8.71 14.04
N ARG A 267 -5.25 9.28 13.12
CA ARG A 267 -5.52 9.18 11.67
C ARG A 267 -5.40 7.75 11.17
N ALA A 268 -4.32 7.03 11.54
CA ALA A 268 -4.13 5.64 11.17
C ALA A 268 -5.26 4.76 11.70
N LEU A 269 -5.61 4.91 12.98
CA LEU A 269 -6.75 4.21 13.58
C LEU A 269 -8.08 4.57 12.92
N GLY A 270 -8.29 5.84 12.55
CA GLY A 270 -9.46 6.31 11.81
C GLY A 270 -9.62 5.56 10.49
N LEU A 271 -8.55 5.45 9.70
CA LEU A 271 -8.55 4.73 8.43
C LEU A 271 -8.89 3.24 8.63
N LEU A 272 -8.31 2.60 9.64
CA LEU A 272 -8.58 1.19 9.93
C LEU A 272 -10.02 0.95 10.42
N ARG A 273 -10.60 1.89 11.15
CA ARG A 273 -12.01 1.84 11.59
C ARG A 273 -12.99 1.99 10.43
N GLU A 274 -12.60 2.67 9.36
CA GLU A 274 -13.40 2.75 8.12
C GLU A 274 -13.44 1.41 7.36
N CYS A 275 -12.57 0.43 7.67
CA CYS A 275 -12.65 -0.91 7.12
C CYS A 275 -13.77 -1.70 7.83
N GLU A 276 -14.96 -1.72 7.23
CA GLU A 276 -16.10 -2.44 7.80
C GLU A 276 -16.01 -3.97 7.64
N ALA A 277 -15.21 -4.45 6.68
CA ALA A 277 -14.84 -5.85 6.61
C ALA A 277 -13.49 -6.08 7.30
N ALA A 278 -13.40 -7.11 8.16
CA ALA A 278 -12.18 -7.46 8.87
C ALA A 278 -12.01 -8.97 9.00
N PHE A 279 -10.79 -9.45 8.71
CA PHE A 279 -10.37 -10.83 8.89
C PHE A 279 -9.26 -10.86 9.96
N LEU A 280 -9.65 -11.21 11.18
CA LEU A 280 -8.80 -11.10 12.36
C LEU A 280 -8.34 -12.50 12.77
N PHE A 281 -7.06 -12.75 12.60
CA PHE A 281 -6.38 -13.98 12.99
C PHE A 281 -5.80 -13.87 14.39
N ARG A 282 -5.24 -14.99 14.88
CA ARG A 282 -4.61 -15.06 16.20
C ARG A 282 -3.67 -13.88 16.45
N GLN A 283 -3.80 -13.29 17.64
CA GLN A 283 -2.94 -12.22 18.13
C GLN A 283 -2.39 -12.56 19.51
N PRO A 284 -1.18 -12.08 19.86
CA PRO A 284 -0.71 -12.06 21.24
C PRO A 284 -1.67 -11.26 22.14
N PRO A 285 -1.69 -11.52 23.47
CA PRO A 285 -2.64 -10.87 24.38
C PRO A 285 -2.64 -9.34 24.32
N ASP A 286 -1.45 -8.72 24.25
CA ASP A 286 -1.30 -7.28 24.22
C ASP A 286 -1.88 -6.68 22.92
N GLU A 287 -1.55 -7.31 21.79
CA GLU A 287 -2.06 -6.94 20.47
C GLU A 287 -3.58 -7.12 20.37
N ALA A 288 -4.13 -8.22 20.93
CA ALA A 288 -5.56 -8.49 20.96
C ALA A 288 -6.33 -7.41 21.74
N LYS A 289 -5.77 -6.94 22.86
CA LYS A 289 -6.34 -5.89 23.67
C LYS A 289 -6.34 -4.54 22.93
N GLU A 290 -5.22 -4.15 22.34
CA GLU A 290 -5.13 -2.90 21.56
C GLU A 290 -6.07 -2.91 20.36
N MET A 291 -6.11 -4.01 19.63
CA MET A 291 -7.04 -4.23 18.51
C MET A 291 -8.50 -4.17 18.99
N GLY A 292 -8.80 -4.75 20.16
CA GLY A 292 -10.11 -4.72 20.79
C GLY A 292 -10.62 -3.30 21.00
N VAL A 293 -9.77 -2.43 21.54
CA VAL A 293 -10.09 -1.00 21.72
C VAL A 293 -10.27 -0.30 20.38
N ALA A 294 -9.34 -0.53 19.46
CA ALA A 294 -9.32 0.17 18.19
C ALA A 294 -10.49 -0.18 17.27
N LEU A 295 -10.86 -1.46 17.19
CA LEU A 295 -11.93 -1.99 16.33
C LEU A 295 -13.25 -2.18 17.09
N ASN A 296 -13.32 -1.77 18.36
CA ASN A 296 -14.48 -1.94 19.23
C ASN A 296 -14.97 -3.41 19.27
N LEU A 297 -14.05 -4.32 19.58
CA LEU A 297 -14.35 -5.74 19.75
C LEU A 297 -14.98 -5.98 21.13
N HIS A 298 -15.83 -7.00 21.19
CA HIS A 298 -16.35 -7.46 22.49
C HIS A 298 -15.26 -8.21 23.26
N ARG A 299 -15.27 -8.17 24.60
CA ARG A 299 -14.28 -8.87 25.44
C ARG A 299 -14.13 -10.36 25.11
N ASN A 300 -15.22 -11.02 24.71
CA ASN A 300 -15.15 -12.42 24.30
C ASN A 300 -14.40 -12.60 22.99
N GLU A 301 -14.47 -11.64 22.06
CA GLU A 301 -13.74 -11.68 20.80
C GLU A 301 -12.24 -11.48 21.03
N GLU A 302 -11.84 -10.59 21.94
CA GLU A 302 -10.44 -10.42 22.35
C GLU A 302 -9.86 -11.73 22.90
N ARG A 303 -10.62 -12.45 23.76
CA ARG A 303 -10.21 -13.76 24.29
C ARG A 303 -10.09 -14.80 23.19
N VAL A 304 -11.05 -14.85 22.28
CA VAL A 304 -11.04 -15.77 21.14
C VAL A 304 -9.83 -15.51 20.25
N LEU A 305 -9.48 -14.24 19.97
CA LEU A 305 -8.32 -13.89 19.14
C LEU A 305 -7.00 -14.48 19.66
N ILE A 306 -6.84 -14.58 20.98
CA ILE A 306 -5.63 -15.15 21.59
C ILE A 306 -5.55 -16.66 21.36
N GLU A 307 -6.70 -17.33 21.34
CA GLU A 307 -6.80 -18.82 21.29
C GLU A 307 -6.99 -19.39 19.88
N LEU A 308 -7.21 -18.54 18.86
CA LEU A 308 -7.42 -19.01 17.49
C LEU A 308 -6.29 -19.91 17.00
N SER A 309 -6.64 -21.05 16.40
CA SER A 309 -5.69 -21.94 15.72
C SER A 309 -5.26 -21.37 14.37
N LYS A 310 -4.14 -21.85 13.84
CA LYS A 310 -3.67 -21.50 12.49
C LYS A 310 -4.78 -21.73 11.44
N GLY A 311 -5.01 -20.74 10.59
CA GLY A 311 -6.04 -20.78 9.55
C GLY A 311 -7.46 -20.54 10.05
N THR A 312 -7.64 -20.17 11.32
CA THR A 312 -8.95 -19.76 11.87
C THR A 312 -8.93 -18.27 12.13
N MET A 313 -10.03 -17.59 11.83
CA MET A 313 -10.16 -16.14 11.97
C MET A 313 -11.54 -15.74 12.48
N ILE A 314 -11.63 -14.55 13.07
CA ILE A 314 -12.89 -13.85 13.19
C ILE A 314 -13.12 -13.09 11.89
N ALA A 315 -14.14 -13.46 11.12
CA ALA A 315 -14.59 -12.72 9.96
C ALA A 315 -15.70 -11.75 10.38
N ARG A 316 -15.50 -10.46 10.10
CA ARG A 316 -16.46 -9.39 10.36
C ARG A 316 -16.88 -8.72 9.06
N TYR A 317 -18.18 -8.49 8.91
CA TYR A 317 -18.78 -7.65 7.87
C TYR A 317 -19.83 -6.75 8.55
N GLY A 318 -19.45 -5.49 8.76
CA GLY A 318 -20.25 -4.55 9.54
C GLY A 318 -20.54 -5.06 10.96
N ARG A 319 -21.81 -5.37 11.24
CA ARG A 319 -22.25 -5.94 12.53
C ARG A 319 -22.17 -7.47 12.61
N HIS A 320 -22.07 -8.14 11.46
CA HIS A 320 -22.03 -9.59 11.40
C HIS A 320 -20.62 -10.11 11.70
N ARG A 321 -20.54 -11.10 12.58
CA ARG A 321 -19.28 -11.68 13.04
C ARG A 321 -19.41 -13.19 13.10
N SER A 322 -18.39 -13.88 12.62
CA SER A 322 -18.34 -15.35 12.63
C SER A 322 -16.90 -15.83 12.82
N ILE A 323 -16.75 -16.95 13.50
CA ILE A 323 -15.47 -17.67 13.54
C ILE A 323 -15.44 -18.57 12.30
N VAL A 324 -14.45 -18.39 11.45
CA VAL A 324 -14.31 -19.09 10.19
C VAL A 324 -12.98 -19.81 10.16
N LYS A 325 -13.00 -21.10 9.85
CA LYS A 325 -11.82 -21.88 9.53
C LYS A 325 -11.63 -21.94 8.05
N VAL A 326 -10.46 -21.53 7.58
CA VAL A 326 -10.09 -21.57 6.17
C VAL A 326 -9.61 -22.97 5.82
N CYS A 327 -10.21 -23.56 4.81
CA CYS A 327 -9.87 -24.89 4.33
C CYS A 327 -9.43 -24.75 2.86
N PRO A 328 -8.12 -24.60 2.60
CA PRO A 328 -7.60 -24.61 1.22
C PRO A 328 -7.91 -25.94 0.51
N ASP A 329 -8.27 -25.87 -0.74
CA ASP A 329 -8.42 -27.05 -1.59
C ASP A 329 -7.13 -27.35 -2.37
N SER A 330 -7.14 -28.41 -3.19
CA SER A 330 -5.96 -28.80 -3.98
C SER A 330 -5.49 -27.73 -4.97
N ARG A 331 -6.40 -26.87 -5.45
CA ARG A 331 -6.09 -25.77 -6.37
C ARG A 331 -5.39 -24.63 -5.65
N ASP A 332 -5.70 -24.43 -4.36
CA ASP A 332 -5.12 -23.37 -3.56
C ASP A 332 -3.68 -23.68 -3.17
N ILE A 333 -3.36 -24.96 -2.91
CA ILE A 333 -2.04 -25.40 -2.42
C ILE A 333 -0.89 -24.91 -3.32
N ALA A 334 -1.13 -24.83 -4.61
CA ALA A 334 -0.11 -24.46 -5.60
C ALA A 334 0.45 -23.04 -5.41
N PHE A 335 -0.33 -22.10 -4.84
CA PHE A 335 0.06 -20.68 -4.74
C PHE A 335 0.01 -20.07 -3.34
N ILE A 336 -0.47 -20.82 -2.33
CA ILE A 336 -0.57 -20.29 -0.95
C ILE A 336 0.67 -20.50 -0.10
N ASP A 337 1.59 -21.41 -0.50
CA ASP A 337 2.76 -21.78 0.32
C ASP A 337 3.86 -20.72 0.25
N THR A 338 3.93 -19.87 1.26
CA THR A 338 4.98 -18.84 1.42
C THR A 338 6.28 -19.40 2.00
N ASP A 339 6.25 -20.60 2.61
CA ASP A 339 7.40 -21.21 3.30
C ASP A 339 8.19 -22.19 2.43
N LYS A 340 7.86 -22.31 1.16
CA LYS A 340 8.46 -23.28 0.23
C LYS A 340 9.99 -23.13 0.11
N ALA A 341 10.48 -21.90 0.04
CA ALA A 341 11.91 -21.62 -0.02
C ALA A 341 12.64 -22.05 1.27
N MET A 342 12.07 -21.78 2.42
CA MET A 342 12.62 -22.20 3.72
C MET A 342 12.66 -23.73 3.87
N ARG A 343 11.62 -24.43 3.41
CA ARG A 343 11.57 -25.90 3.45
C ARG A 343 12.56 -26.54 2.49
N ALA A 344 12.74 -25.96 1.30
CA ALA A 344 13.73 -26.44 0.33
C ALA A 344 15.14 -26.35 0.88
N ILE A 345 15.51 -25.24 1.55
CA ILE A 345 16.82 -25.09 2.20
C ILE A 345 16.99 -26.11 3.32
N SER A 346 15.97 -26.33 4.15
CA SER A 346 16.02 -27.30 5.26
C SER A 346 16.18 -28.77 4.78
N SER A 347 15.64 -29.10 3.59
CA SER A 347 15.78 -30.45 3.01
C SER A 347 17.14 -30.71 2.33
N THR A 348 17.90 -29.62 2.05
CA THR A 348 19.23 -29.71 1.42
C THR A 348 20.35 -29.83 2.47
N ILE A 349 20.04 -29.59 3.75
CA ILE A 349 20.99 -29.64 4.88
C ILE A 349 20.93 -31.03 5.62
N GLN A 350 19.95 -31.87 5.30
CA GLN A 350 19.86 -33.25 5.75
C GLN A 350 20.48 -34.22 4.71
#